data_fdc5934d527ffbaace9c751869124506
#
_entry.id   fdc5934d527ffbaace9c751869124506
#
_cell.length_a   1.000
_cell.length_b   1.000
_cell.length_c   1.000
_cell.angle_alpha   90.00
_cell.angle_beta   90.00
_cell.angle_gamma   90.00
#
_symmetry.space_group_name_H-M   'P 1'
#
loop_
_entity.id
_entity.type
_entity.pdbx_description
1 polymer ?
#
loop_
_entity_poly.entity_id
_entity_poly.type
_entity_poly.pdbx_seq_one_letter_code
_entity_poly.pdbx_strand_id
1 'polypeptide(L)'
;MEYLDNIGKRAQAAKPDLQHLKSEEKNQILRKSADDLKLHATEILAANEKDMEKGRTNGMSQGLLDRLLLTEDRIAQIAEGLYQIAALDDPIGEVLGMKQRPNGLRIGQKRVPLGVVGIIYEARPNVTADAFGLCFKTGNVVILKGGSDAFHSIQAIVTCIRHTLSEANVNPDALLLIEDTSRETTAAFMKLNQYVDVLIPRGGAGLIRAVVENSTIPVIETGTGNCHIFVDATADLSMAVDIIINAKTQRVGVCNACESLLIHRE
;
A
#
# COMPACT_ATOMS: atom_id res chain seq x y z
N MET A 1 -12.28 12.57 -18.28
CA MET A 1 -10.85 12.73 -18.61
C MET A 1 -10.23 13.93 -17.91
N GLU A 2 -10.84 15.09 -17.91
CA GLU A 2 -10.32 16.32 -17.25
C GLU A 2 -10.00 16.13 -15.76
N TYR A 3 -10.84 15.41 -15.01
CA TYR A 3 -10.63 15.09 -13.60
C TYR A 3 -9.31 14.32 -13.34
N LEU A 4 -9.08 13.22 -14.06
CA LEU A 4 -7.86 12.42 -13.92
C LEU A 4 -6.61 13.16 -14.44
N ASP A 5 -6.77 13.96 -15.49
CA ASP A 5 -5.72 14.82 -16.03
C ASP A 5 -5.26 15.86 -14.98
N ASN A 6 -6.21 16.45 -14.25
CA ASN A 6 -5.92 17.36 -13.14
C ASN A 6 -5.16 16.64 -12.00
N ILE A 7 -5.59 15.44 -11.59
CA ILE A 7 -4.89 14.62 -10.58
C ILE A 7 -3.46 14.33 -11.05
N GLY A 8 -3.29 13.92 -12.30
CA GLY A 8 -1.98 13.63 -12.86
C GLY A 8 -1.04 14.84 -12.87
N LYS A 9 -1.54 16.02 -13.27
CA LYS A 9 -0.76 17.28 -13.22
C LYS A 9 -0.35 17.66 -11.80
N ARG A 10 -1.24 17.52 -10.82
CA ARG A 10 -0.94 17.77 -9.42
C ARG A 10 0.13 16.83 -8.89
N ALA A 11 0.03 15.53 -9.23
CA ALA A 11 1.03 14.55 -8.85
C ALA A 11 2.42 14.89 -9.42
N GLN A 12 2.50 15.25 -10.70
CA GLN A 12 3.76 15.66 -11.32
C GLN A 12 4.34 16.93 -10.70
N ALA A 13 3.48 17.89 -10.33
CA ALA A 13 3.92 19.13 -9.67
C ALA A 13 4.46 18.88 -8.25
N ALA A 14 4.00 17.86 -7.54
CA ALA A 14 4.47 17.53 -6.19
C ALA A 14 5.81 16.76 -6.18
N LYS A 15 6.24 16.14 -7.28
CA LYS A 15 7.48 15.33 -7.35
C LYS A 15 8.74 16.10 -6.89
N PRO A 16 9.01 17.33 -7.35
CA PRO A 16 10.22 18.04 -6.93
C PRO A 16 10.29 18.29 -5.42
N ASP A 17 9.13 18.58 -4.79
CA ASP A 17 9.07 18.87 -3.36
C ASP A 17 9.53 17.67 -2.52
N LEU A 18 9.12 16.44 -2.92
CA LEU A 18 9.55 15.23 -2.22
C LEU A 18 11.03 14.88 -2.44
N GLN A 19 11.57 15.21 -3.60
CA GLN A 19 12.97 14.92 -3.92
C GLN A 19 13.94 15.74 -3.09
N HIS A 20 13.53 16.89 -2.54
CA HIS A 20 14.34 17.74 -1.69
C HIS A 20 14.31 17.35 -0.21
N LEU A 21 13.35 16.51 0.21
CA LEU A 21 13.22 16.06 1.60
C LEU A 21 14.38 15.13 1.98
N LYS A 22 15.01 15.44 3.10
CA LYS A 22 16.00 14.54 3.70
C LYS A 22 15.33 13.35 4.37
N SER A 23 16.06 12.26 4.54
CA SER A 23 15.53 11.04 5.17
C SER A 23 14.95 11.29 6.55
N GLU A 24 15.59 12.15 7.38
CA GLU A 24 15.06 12.45 8.71
C GLU A 24 13.76 13.27 8.66
N GLU A 25 13.62 14.20 7.73
CA GLU A 25 12.37 14.95 7.53
C GLU A 25 11.23 14.01 7.15
N LYS A 26 11.48 13.08 6.21
CA LYS A 26 10.51 12.03 5.85
C LYS A 26 10.14 11.16 7.05
N ASN A 27 11.12 10.76 7.86
CA ASN A 27 10.90 9.94 9.05
C ASN A 27 10.04 10.66 10.10
N GLN A 28 10.27 11.94 10.34
CA GLN A 28 9.48 12.76 11.28
C GLN A 28 8.04 12.90 10.81
N ILE A 29 7.81 13.12 9.51
CA ILE A 29 6.47 13.22 8.93
C ILE A 29 5.73 11.88 9.02
N LEU A 30 6.40 10.75 8.77
CA LEU A 30 5.80 9.42 8.92
C LEU A 30 5.40 9.13 10.37
N ARG A 31 6.26 9.47 11.33
CA ARG A 31 5.94 9.33 12.77
C ARG A 31 4.77 10.22 13.16
N LYS A 32 4.77 11.49 12.72
CA LYS A 32 3.66 12.40 12.97
C LYS A 32 2.37 11.90 12.33
N SER A 33 2.42 11.38 11.10
CA SER A 33 1.23 10.76 10.45
C SER A 33 0.69 9.59 11.27
N ALA A 34 1.57 8.77 11.86
CA ALA A 34 1.19 7.69 12.75
C ALA A 34 0.49 8.20 14.04
N ASP A 35 1.02 9.27 14.64
CA ASP A 35 0.41 9.91 15.81
C ASP A 35 -0.95 10.51 15.48
N ASP A 36 -1.06 11.22 14.36
CA ASP A 36 -2.28 11.89 13.92
C ASP A 36 -3.38 10.86 13.57
N LEU A 37 -3.04 9.70 12.99
CA LEU A 37 -4.00 8.60 12.77
C LEU A 37 -4.60 8.09 14.09
N LYS A 38 -3.79 7.96 15.15
CA LYS A 38 -4.29 7.59 16.48
C LYS A 38 -5.13 8.70 17.10
N LEU A 39 -4.70 9.94 16.95
CA LEU A 39 -5.42 11.11 17.48
C LEU A 39 -6.81 11.24 16.85
N HIS A 40 -6.92 10.99 15.53
CA HIS A 40 -8.17 11.07 14.76
C HIS A 40 -8.87 9.72 14.61
N ALA A 41 -8.58 8.74 15.51
CA ALA A 41 -9.19 7.42 15.44
C ALA A 41 -10.71 7.44 15.46
N THR A 42 -11.32 8.33 16.26
CA THR A 42 -12.78 8.46 16.35
C THR A 42 -13.42 8.83 15.02
N GLU A 43 -12.86 9.79 14.29
CA GLU A 43 -13.36 10.20 12.98
C GLU A 43 -13.18 9.10 11.93
N ILE A 44 -12.04 8.41 11.97
CA ILE A 44 -11.76 7.29 11.08
C ILE A 44 -12.72 6.13 11.34
N LEU A 45 -13.00 5.80 12.61
CA LEU A 45 -13.96 4.76 12.99
C LEU A 45 -15.39 5.12 12.58
N ALA A 46 -15.79 6.38 12.76
CA ALA A 46 -17.11 6.85 12.31
C ALA A 46 -17.26 6.76 10.77
N ALA A 47 -16.19 7.01 10.02
CA ALA A 47 -16.18 6.81 8.57
C ALA A 47 -16.22 5.31 8.21
N ASN A 48 -15.52 4.47 8.95
CA ASN A 48 -15.50 3.02 8.74
C ASN A 48 -16.88 2.38 9.01
N GLU A 49 -17.63 2.85 10.02
CA GLU A 49 -18.97 2.30 10.28
C GLU A 49 -19.91 2.51 9.10
N LYS A 50 -19.79 3.62 8.34
CA LYS A 50 -20.59 3.84 7.11
C LYS A 50 -20.26 2.77 6.05
N ASP A 51 -18.99 2.45 5.88
CA ASP A 51 -18.57 1.40 4.95
C ASP A 51 -19.03 0.01 5.43
N MET A 52 -18.94 -0.25 6.73
CA MET A 52 -19.41 -1.51 7.35
C MET A 52 -20.92 -1.71 7.20
N GLU A 53 -21.73 -0.66 7.45
CA GLU A 53 -23.17 -0.70 7.28
C GLU A 53 -23.55 -0.96 5.82
N LYS A 54 -22.91 -0.26 4.88
CA LYS A 54 -23.07 -0.51 3.44
C LYS A 54 -22.66 -1.94 3.06
N GLY A 55 -21.55 -2.43 3.59
CA GLY A 55 -21.08 -3.80 3.34
C GLY A 55 -22.08 -4.86 3.85
N ARG A 56 -22.62 -4.70 5.06
CA ARG A 56 -23.65 -5.58 5.62
C ARG A 56 -24.93 -5.57 4.77
N THR A 57 -25.40 -4.38 4.39
CA THR A 57 -26.61 -4.20 3.56
C THR A 57 -26.47 -4.86 2.19
N ASN A 58 -25.27 -4.79 1.60
CA ASN A 58 -24.96 -5.40 0.31
C ASN A 58 -24.65 -6.91 0.39
N GLY A 59 -24.80 -7.55 1.56
CA GLY A 59 -24.56 -8.98 1.72
C GLY A 59 -23.09 -9.40 1.61
N MET A 60 -22.16 -8.51 1.96
CA MET A 60 -20.73 -8.82 1.96
C MET A 60 -20.42 -10.01 2.86
N SER A 61 -19.57 -10.94 2.40
CA SER A 61 -19.17 -12.10 3.20
C SER A 61 -18.45 -11.69 4.50
N GLN A 62 -18.56 -12.52 5.54
CA GLN A 62 -17.93 -12.26 6.85
C GLN A 62 -16.41 -12.01 6.74
N GLY A 63 -15.73 -12.76 5.85
CA GLY A 63 -14.30 -12.57 5.64
C GLY A 63 -13.93 -11.23 4.99
N LEU A 64 -14.81 -10.69 4.14
CA LEU A 64 -14.64 -9.36 3.56
C LEU A 64 -14.98 -8.26 4.57
N LEU A 65 -16.04 -8.46 5.37
CA LEU A 65 -16.37 -7.54 6.46
C LEU A 65 -15.23 -7.46 7.49
N ASP A 66 -14.60 -8.60 7.85
CA ASP A 66 -13.43 -8.58 8.73
C ASP A 66 -12.25 -7.79 8.14
N ARG A 67 -12.04 -7.88 6.82
CA ARG A 67 -10.99 -7.10 6.14
C ARG A 67 -11.27 -5.59 6.13
N LEU A 68 -12.55 -5.24 6.05
CA LEU A 68 -13.01 -3.84 6.00
C LEU A 68 -13.02 -3.19 7.37
N LEU A 69 -13.33 -3.96 8.42
CA LEU A 69 -13.49 -3.47 9.78
C LEU A 69 -12.22 -2.81 10.29
N LEU A 70 -12.35 -1.60 10.81
CA LEU A 70 -11.35 -0.93 11.64
C LEU A 70 -11.80 -0.98 13.12
N THR A 71 -10.82 -1.03 14.00
CA THR A 71 -10.95 -0.88 15.45
C THR A 71 -9.82 0.03 15.93
N GLU A 72 -9.87 0.51 17.15
CA GLU A 72 -8.77 1.29 17.74
C GLU A 72 -7.45 0.52 17.65
N ASP A 73 -7.46 -0.79 17.96
CA ASP A 73 -6.29 -1.66 17.86
C ASP A 73 -5.77 -1.76 16.41
N ARG A 74 -6.66 -1.86 15.42
CA ARG A 74 -6.27 -1.92 14.02
C ARG A 74 -5.71 -0.57 13.53
N ILE A 75 -6.24 0.54 14.00
CA ILE A 75 -5.66 1.88 13.74
C ILE A 75 -4.29 2.00 14.39
N ALA A 76 -4.12 1.51 15.62
CA ALA A 76 -2.82 1.47 16.29
C ALA A 76 -1.82 0.60 15.52
N GLN A 77 -2.24 -0.54 14.95
CA GLN A 77 -1.39 -1.37 14.08
C GLN A 77 -1.01 -0.66 12.78
N ILE A 78 -1.92 0.11 12.17
CA ILE A 78 -1.62 0.94 10.99
C ILE A 78 -0.56 1.99 11.34
N ALA A 79 -0.71 2.66 12.48
CA ALA A 79 0.26 3.63 12.97
C ALA A 79 1.62 2.99 13.25
N GLU A 80 1.64 1.80 13.86
CA GLU A 80 2.87 1.02 14.07
C GLU A 80 3.58 0.71 12.75
N GLY A 81 2.83 0.35 11.69
CA GLY A 81 3.38 0.16 10.35
C GLY A 81 4.11 1.41 9.84
N LEU A 82 3.58 2.60 10.05
CA LEU A 82 4.25 3.86 9.68
C LEU A 82 5.51 4.12 10.51
N TYR A 83 5.51 3.80 11.82
CA TYR A 83 6.73 3.88 12.65
C TYR A 83 7.82 2.92 12.16
N GLN A 84 7.44 1.69 11.79
CA GLN A 84 8.37 0.70 11.24
C GLN A 84 8.95 1.19 9.91
N ILE A 85 8.13 1.74 9.01
CA ILE A 85 8.61 2.32 7.74
C ILE A 85 9.55 3.51 8.01
N ALA A 86 9.25 4.36 9.00
CA ALA A 86 10.13 5.46 9.38
C ALA A 86 11.50 4.97 9.88
N ALA A 87 11.55 3.81 10.53
CA ALA A 87 12.78 3.20 11.05
C ALA A 87 13.63 2.49 9.98
N LEU A 88 13.06 2.16 8.82
CA LEU A 88 13.82 1.56 7.71
C LEU A 88 14.87 2.52 7.18
N ASP A 89 15.96 1.97 6.65
CA ASP A 89 16.92 2.74 5.87
C ASP A 89 16.26 3.35 4.62
N ASP A 90 16.68 4.57 4.27
CA ASP A 90 16.24 5.20 3.04
C ASP A 90 17.11 4.71 1.87
N PRO A 91 16.54 3.97 0.90
CA PRO A 91 17.34 3.45 -0.20
C PRO A 91 17.72 4.51 -1.22
N ILE A 92 17.10 5.71 -1.17
CA ILE A 92 17.32 6.75 -2.17
C ILE A 92 18.68 7.39 -1.97
N GLY A 93 19.45 7.42 -3.04
CA GLY A 93 20.81 7.94 -3.01
C GLY A 93 21.90 6.87 -2.82
N GLU A 94 21.55 5.64 -2.49
CA GLU A 94 22.47 4.51 -2.38
C GLU A 94 23.22 4.30 -3.71
N VAL A 95 24.55 4.21 -3.65
CA VAL A 95 25.40 3.87 -4.80
C VAL A 95 25.68 2.39 -4.82
N LEU A 96 25.11 1.68 -5.78
CA LEU A 96 25.21 0.22 -5.92
C LEU A 96 26.58 -0.25 -6.43
N GLY A 97 27.30 0.64 -7.10
CA GLY A 97 28.62 0.35 -7.61
C GLY A 97 29.15 1.48 -8.51
N MET A 98 30.49 1.51 -8.68
CA MET A 98 31.16 2.45 -9.57
C MET A 98 32.28 1.71 -10.34
N LYS A 99 32.35 1.93 -11.65
CA LYS A 99 33.35 1.29 -12.52
C LYS A 99 34.03 2.33 -13.37
N GLN A 100 35.37 2.26 -13.49
CA GLN A 100 36.11 3.05 -14.44
C GLN A 100 36.21 2.30 -15.77
N ARG A 101 35.92 2.99 -16.87
CA ARG A 101 36.04 2.45 -18.22
C ARG A 101 37.46 2.67 -18.75
N PRO A 102 37.89 1.94 -19.78
CA PRO A 102 39.24 2.10 -20.37
C PRO A 102 39.53 3.52 -20.86
N ASN A 103 38.52 4.28 -21.26
CA ASN A 103 38.62 5.67 -21.67
C ASN A 103 38.68 6.70 -20.50
N GLY A 104 38.76 6.22 -19.24
CA GLY A 104 38.80 7.04 -18.05
C GLY A 104 37.43 7.45 -17.49
N LEU A 105 36.32 7.21 -18.18
CA LEU A 105 34.97 7.51 -17.73
C LEU A 105 34.61 6.71 -16.48
N ARG A 106 34.09 7.36 -15.44
CA ARG A 106 33.56 6.69 -14.23
C ARG A 106 32.04 6.60 -14.34
N ILE A 107 31.52 5.38 -14.32
CA ILE A 107 30.07 5.10 -14.39
C ILE A 107 29.65 4.56 -13.04
N GLY A 108 28.71 5.24 -12.38
CA GLY A 108 28.07 4.81 -11.14
C GLY A 108 26.60 4.50 -11.34
N GLN A 109 26.08 3.54 -10.57
CA GLN A 109 24.66 3.24 -10.48
C GLN A 109 24.12 3.71 -9.12
N LYS A 110 23.15 4.61 -9.13
CA LYS A 110 22.55 5.20 -7.93
C LYS A 110 21.03 4.99 -7.93
N ARG A 111 20.47 4.66 -6.76
CA ARG A 111 19.02 4.54 -6.59
C ARG A 111 18.36 5.90 -6.59
N VAL A 112 17.24 6.01 -7.32
CA VAL A 112 16.39 7.22 -7.41
C VAL A 112 14.94 6.84 -7.21
N PRO A 113 14.04 7.78 -6.83
CA PRO A 113 12.61 7.53 -6.79
C PRO A 113 12.07 7.04 -8.13
N LEU A 114 11.02 6.23 -8.11
CA LEU A 114 10.30 5.81 -9.32
C LEU A 114 9.57 6.99 -9.97
N GLY A 115 9.03 7.90 -9.15
CA GLY A 115 8.29 9.07 -9.57
C GLY A 115 6.87 9.12 -9.01
N VAL A 116 5.85 9.00 -9.87
CA VAL A 116 4.44 8.88 -9.48
C VAL A 116 4.03 7.41 -9.50
N VAL A 117 3.64 6.90 -8.35
CA VAL A 117 3.18 5.52 -8.17
C VAL A 117 1.66 5.50 -8.09
N GLY A 118 1.00 4.78 -8.99
CA GLY A 118 -0.43 4.51 -8.91
C GLY A 118 -0.67 3.20 -8.15
N ILE A 119 -1.59 3.20 -7.18
CA ILE A 119 -1.96 1.98 -6.45
C ILE A 119 -3.45 1.76 -6.55
N ILE A 120 -3.84 0.62 -7.14
CA ILE A 120 -5.24 0.19 -7.27
C ILE A 120 -5.48 -0.96 -6.29
N TYR A 121 -6.42 -0.78 -5.34
CA TYR A 121 -6.63 -1.78 -4.31
C TYR A 121 -8.11 -1.96 -3.91
N GLU A 122 -8.42 -3.14 -3.39
CA GLU A 122 -9.75 -3.52 -2.91
C GLU A 122 -9.96 -3.12 -1.45
N ALA A 123 -11.08 -3.53 -0.85
CA ALA A 123 -11.58 -3.22 0.49
C ALA A 123 -10.59 -3.52 1.64
N ARG A 124 -9.55 -2.71 1.76
CA ARG A 124 -8.52 -2.79 2.81
C ARG A 124 -8.06 -1.40 3.21
N PRO A 125 -8.72 -0.74 4.17
CA PRO A 125 -8.39 0.63 4.57
C PRO A 125 -6.93 0.82 5.01
N ASN A 126 -6.33 -0.19 5.65
CA ASN A 126 -4.92 -0.16 6.09
C ASN A 126 -3.92 0.05 4.94
N VAL A 127 -4.22 -0.46 3.74
CA VAL A 127 -3.34 -0.31 2.56
C VAL A 127 -3.11 1.16 2.22
N THR A 128 -4.06 2.04 2.56
CA THR A 128 -3.94 3.49 2.34
C THR A 128 -2.70 4.09 3.02
N ALA A 129 -2.52 3.80 4.31
CA ALA A 129 -1.38 4.30 5.07
C ALA A 129 -0.08 3.57 4.71
N ASP A 130 -0.14 2.24 4.52
CA ASP A 130 1.02 1.45 4.09
C ASP A 130 1.57 1.93 2.75
N ALA A 131 0.68 2.14 1.77
CA ALA A 131 1.02 2.63 0.44
C ALA A 131 1.64 4.04 0.49
N PHE A 132 1.02 4.95 1.26
CA PHE A 132 1.59 6.27 1.48
C PHE A 132 2.98 6.17 2.10
N GLY A 133 3.11 5.44 3.21
CA GLY A 133 4.36 5.36 3.95
C GLY A 133 5.53 4.88 3.11
N LEU A 134 5.35 3.79 2.36
CA LEU A 134 6.37 3.21 1.50
C LEU A 134 6.73 4.13 0.33
N CYS A 135 5.75 4.74 -0.34
CA CYS A 135 5.98 5.67 -1.44
C CYS A 135 6.67 6.94 -0.95
N PHE A 136 6.17 7.53 0.13
CA PHE A 136 6.71 8.77 0.70
C PHE A 136 8.14 8.59 1.23
N LYS A 137 8.43 7.49 1.95
CA LYS A 137 9.77 7.15 2.43
C LYS A 137 10.79 7.12 1.29
N THR A 138 10.39 6.60 0.15
CA THR A 138 11.23 6.46 -1.04
C THR A 138 11.11 7.64 -2.03
N GLY A 139 10.53 8.77 -1.59
CA GLY A 139 10.46 10.01 -2.36
C GLY A 139 9.52 9.97 -3.56
N ASN A 140 8.52 9.08 -3.55
CA ASN A 140 7.53 8.96 -4.61
C ASN A 140 6.22 9.64 -4.21
N VAL A 141 5.58 10.28 -5.18
CA VAL A 141 4.17 10.68 -5.08
C VAL A 141 3.29 9.45 -5.28
N VAL A 142 2.20 9.34 -4.52
CA VAL A 142 1.27 8.23 -4.67
C VAL A 142 -0.12 8.70 -5.04
N ILE A 143 -0.72 8.08 -6.06
CA ILE A 143 -2.13 8.22 -6.44
C ILE A 143 -2.84 6.92 -6.06
N LEU A 144 -3.79 7.02 -5.14
CA LEU A 144 -4.58 5.91 -4.65
C LEU A 144 -5.92 5.79 -5.38
N LYS A 145 -6.26 4.59 -5.77
CA LYS A 145 -7.58 4.21 -6.29
C LYS A 145 -8.10 3.02 -5.50
N GLY A 146 -8.84 3.33 -4.43
CA GLY A 146 -9.49 2.32 -3.60
C GLY A 146 -10.78 1.78 -4.19
N GLY A 147 -11.24 0.65 -3.67
CA GLY A 147 -12.56 0.10 -3.96
C GLY A 147 -13.69 0.91 -3.31
N SER A 148 -14.89 0.82 -3.90
CA SER A 148 -16.11 1.52 -3.40
C SER A 148 -16.58 1.06 -2.03
N ASP A 149 -16.11 -0.11 -1.57
CA ASP A 149 -16.55 -0.72 -0.33
C ASP A 149 -15.88 -0.12 0.91
N ALA A 150 -14.72 0.52 0.73
CA ALA A 150 -13.93 1.11 1.80
C ALA A 150 -13.75 2.64 1.62
N PHE A 151 -14.55 3.26 0.78
CA PHE A 151 -14.34 4.63 0.32
C PHE A 151 -14.27 5.65 1.45
N HIS A 152 -15.20 5.61 2.40
CA HIS A 152 -15.25 6.57 3.51
C HIS A 152 -14.05 6.41 4.45
N SER A 153 -13.66 5.18 4.75
CA SER A 153 -12.48 4.88 5.57
C SER A 153 -11.20 5.37 4.90
N ILE A 154 -11.05 5.10 3.60
CA ILE A 154 -9.90 5.54 2.80
C ILE A 154 -9.82 7.06 2.79
N GLN A 155 -10.94 7.74 2.53
CA GLN A 155 -11.01 9.20 2.49
C GLN A 155 -10.63 9.83 3.84
N ALA A 156 -11.10 9.26 4.96
CA ALA A 156 -10.76 9.74 6.30
C ALA A 156 -9.25 9.63 6.57
N ILE A 157 -8.64 8.47 6.26
CA ILE A 157 -7.20 8.24 6.43
C ILE A 157 -6.39 9.19 5.53
N VAL A 158 -6.77 9.34 4.25
CA VAL A 158 -6.10 10.25 3.31
C VAL A 158 -6.20 11.70 3.79
N THR A 159 -7.37 12.13 4.28
CA THR A 159 -7.57 13.48 4.81
C THR A 159 -6.67 13.75 6.00
N CYS A 160 -6.58 12.82 6.95
CA CYS A 160 -5.69 12.90 8.11
C CYS A 160 -4.22 13.05 7.68
N ILE A 161 -3.72 12.18 6.81
CA ILE A 161 -2.32 12.22 6.34
C ILE A 161 -2.03 13.51 5.54
N ARG A 162 -2.93 13.94 4.68
CA ARG A 162 -2.78 15.20 3.92
C ARG A 162 -2.74 16.42 4.85
N HIS A 163 -3.48 16.40 5.95
CA HIS A 163 -3.40 17.44 6.98
C HIS A 163 -2.00 17.46 7.63
N THR A 164 -1.48 16.29 8.01
CA THR A 164 -0.12 16.17 8.55
C THR A 164 0.94 16.73 7.59
N LEU A 165 0.84 16.41 6.30
CA LEU A 165 1.75 16.93 5.27
C LEU A 165 1.69 18.47 5.21
N SER A 166 0.48 19.04 5.23
CA SER A 166 0.28 20.49 5.19
C SER A 166 0.88 21.19 6.42
N GLU A 167 0.68 20.64 7.62
CA GLU A 167 1.28 21.16 8.85
C GLU A 167 2.81 21.09 8.86
N ALA A 168 3.37 20.07 8.19
CA ALA A 168 4.81 19.93 7.99
C ALA A 168 5.37 20.80 6.85
N ASN A 169 4.55 21.67 6.23
CA ASN A 169 4.89 22.45 5.04
C ASN A 169 5.37 21.61 3.85
N VAL A 170 4.88 20.38 3.73
CA VAL A 170 5.09 19.51 2.59
C VAL A 170 3.84 19.52 1.72
N ASN A 171 4.03 19.50 0.40
CA ASN A 171 2.94 19.49 -0.55
C ASN A 171 1.99 18.30 -0.28
N PRO A 172 0.71 18.53 0.10
CA PRO A 172 -0.22 17.45 0.40
C PRO A 172 -0.56 16.58 -0.82
N ASP A 173 -0.23 17.02 -2.02
CA ASP A 173 -0.38 16.24 -3.24
C ASP A 173 0.69 15.15 -3.41
N ALA A 174 1.58 14.98 -2.41
CA ALA A 174 2.36 13.77 -2.22
C ALA A 174 1.48 12.52 -2.07
N LEU A 175 0.24 12.72 -1.58
CA LEU A 175 -0.80 11.69 -1.47
C LEU A 175 -2.09 12.19 -2.13
N LEU A 176 -2.49 11.56 -3.21
CA LEU A 176 -3.70 11.85 -3.96
C LEU A 176 -4.67 10.65 -3.92
N LEU A 177 -5.95 10.93 -3.85
CA LEU A 177 -7.02 9.93 -3.91
C LEU A 177 -7.90 10.18 -5.14
N ILE A 178 -8.15 9.15 -5.92
CA ILE A 178 -9.21 9.15 -6.94
C ILE A 178 -10.51 8.83 -6.23
N GLU A 179 -11.37 9.84 -6.09
CA GLU A 179 -12.64 9.73 -5.36
C GLU A 179 -13.75 9.05 -6.16
N ASP A 180 -13.71 9.16 -7.49
CA ASP A 180 -14.63 8.43 -8.35
C ASP A 180 -14.32 6.94 -8.34
N THR A 181 -15.21 6.16 -7.73
CA THR A 181 -15.05 4.71 -7.55
C THR A 181 -15.50 3.87 -8.75
N SER A 182 -15.93 4.49 -9.84
CA SER A 182 -16.42 3.80 -11.05
C SER A 182 -15.34 2.91 -11.70
N ARG A 183 -15.80 1.91 -12.47
CA ARG A 183 -14.92 1.05 -13.25
C ARG A 183 -14.34 1.79 -14.44
N GLU A 184 -15.08 2.71 -15.00
CA GLU A 184 -14.69 3.58 -16.11
C GLU A 184 -13.49 4.44 -15.71
N THR A 185 -13.55 5.06 -14.55
CA THR A 185 -12.43 5.85 -14.00
C THR A 185 -11.22 4.97 -13.68
N THR A 186 -11.43 3.74 -13.20
CA THR A 186 -10.33 2.79 -13.00
C THR A 186 -9.66 2.42 -14.33
N ALA A 187 -10.44 2.14 -15.37
CA ALA A 187 -9.94 1.83 -16.71
C ALA A 187 -9.18 3.02 -17.33
N ALA A 188 -9.67 4.23 -17.14
CA ALA A 188 -8.99 5.45 -17.59
C ALA A 188 -7.70 5.70 -16.80
N PHE A 189 -7.68 5.46 -15.49
CA PHE A 189 -6.49 5.59 -14.64
C PHE A 189 -5.36 4.67 -15.11
N MET A 190 -5.65 3.43 -15.49
CA MET A 190 -4.66 2.48 -16.01
C MET A 190 -3.99 2.94 -17.32
N LYS A 191 -4.48 4.01 -17.95
CA LYS A 191 -3.96 4.57 -19.20
C LYS A 191 -3.28 5.93 -19.05
N LEU A 192 -3.08 6.41 -17.81
CA LEU A 192 -2.47 7.71 -17.51
C LEU A 192 -0.93 7.68 -17.55
N ASN A 193 -0.34 6.97 -18.51
CA ASN A 193 1.11 6.81 -18.64
C ASN A 193 1.88 8.11 -18.87
N GLN A 194 1.21 9.21 -19.20
CA GLN A 194 1.84 10.54 -19.29
C GLN A 194 2.11 11.16 -17.90
N TYR A 195 1.47 10.66 -16.83
CA TYR A 195 1.61 11.20 -15.47
C TYR A 195 2.05 10.17 -14.44
N VAL A 196 1.77 8.89 -14.67
CA VAL A 196 2.03 7.80 -13.72
C VAL A 196 3.16 6.93 -14.26
N ASP A 197 4.20 6.76 -13.47
CA ASP A 197 5.41 6.05 -13.84
C ASP A 197 5.28 4.52 -13.65
N VAL A 198 4.50 4.09 -12.65
CA VAL A 198 4.27 2.66 -12.35
C VAL A 198 2.92 2.45 -11.66
N LEU A 199 2.27 1.32 -11.93
CA LEU A 199 1.06 0.84 -11.23
C LEU A 199 1.37 -0.39 -10.37
N ILE A 200 0.75 -0.43 -9.18
CA ILE A 200 0.83 -1.56 -8.26
C ILE A 200 -0.59 -2.00 -7.88
N PRO A 201 -1.10 -3.09 -8.46
CA PRO A 201 -2.39 -3.64 -8.05
C PRO A 201 -2.26 -4.42 -6.73
N ARG A 202 -3.22 -4.23 -5.80
CA ARG A 202 -3.31 -4.91 -4.50
C ARG A 202 -4.72 -5.45 -4.28
N GLY A 203 -4.95 -6.72 -4.57
CA GLY A 203 -6.28 -7.31 -4.45
C GLY A 203 -6.30 -8.76 -4.86
N GLY A 204 -7.48 -9.27 -5.21
CA GLY A 204 -7.64 -10.62 -5.73
C GLY A 204 -7.05 -10.80 -7.13
N ALA A 205 -6.86 -12.06 -7.54
CA ALA A 205 -6.27 -12.41 -8.83
C ALA A 205 -7.00 -11.77 -10.02
N GLY A 206 -8.32 -11.56 -9.91
CA GLY A 206 -9.12 -10.90 -10.94
C GLY A 206 -8.73 -9.44 -11.16
N LEU A 207 -8.54 -8.68 -10.08
CA LEU A 207 -8.07 -7.29 -10.16
C LEU A 207 -6.65 -7.22 -10.75
N ILE A 208 -5.74 -8.05 -10.24
CA ILE A 208 -4.35 -8.07 -10.70
C ILE A 208 -4.30 -8.35 -12.20
N ARG A 209 -4.99 -9.39 -12.67
CA ARG A 209 -5.08 -9.74 -14.09
C ARG A 209 -5.65 -8.59 -14.92
N ALA A 210 -6.76 -7.99 -14.47
CA ALA A 210 -7.38 -6.87 -15.18
C ALA A 210 -6.44 -5.68 -15.32
N VAL A 211 -5.64 -5.36 -14.30
CA VAL A 211 -4.64 -4.28 -14.38
C VAL A 211 -3.52 -4.63 -15.34
N VAL A 212 -2.97 -5.84 -15.26
CA VAL A 212 -1.87 -6.30 -16.14
C VAL A 212 -2.29 -6.30 -17.62
N GLU A 213 -3.49 -6.80 -17.92
CA GLU A 213 -3.98 -6.91 -19.30
C GLU A 213 -4.40 -5.57 -19.93
N ASN A 214 -4.82 -4.59 -19.11
CA ASN A 214 -5.43 -3.34 -19.62
C ASN A 214 -4.58 -2.09 -19.40
N SER A 215 -3.49 -2.17 -18.63
CA SER A 215 -2.64 -1.01 -18.36
C SER A 215 -1.70 -0.69 -19.52
N THR A 216 -1.55 0.61 -19.79
CA THR A 216 -0.45 1.13 -20.62
C THR A 216 0.72 1.64 -19.78
N ILE A 217 0.56 1.66 -18.46
CA ILE A 217 1.59 2.01 -17.49
C ILE A 217 2.30 0.72 -17.08
N PRO A 218 3.62 0.71 -16.88
CA PRO A 218 4.33 -0.44 -16.32
C PRO A 218 3.70 -0.90 -15.01
N VAL A 219 3.50 -2.22 -14.85
CA VAL A 219 2.85 -2.81 -13.68
C VAL A 219 3.85 -3.63 -12.87
N ILE A 220 3.90 -3.39 -11.57
CA ILE A 220 4.56 -4.27 -10.61
C ILE A 220 3.47 -5.11 -9.94
N GLU A 221 3.36 -6.35 -10.34
CA GLU A 221 2.35 -7.27 -9.82
C GLU A 221 2.93 -8.29 -8.85
N THR A 222 2.04 -8.88 -8.04
CA THR A 222 2.32 -10.05 -7.20
C THR A 222 1.55 -11.25 -7.75
N GLY A 223 2.15 -12.43 -7.69
CA GLY A 223 1.43 -13.68 -7.95
C GLY A 223 0.45 -14.03 -6.84
N THR A 224 -0.32 -15.09 -7.04
CA THR A 224 -1.14 -15.72 -5.99
C THR A 224 -0.24 -16.51 -5.05
N GLY A 225 -0.38 -16.27 -3.72
CA GLY A 225 0.26 -17.09 -2.71
C GLY A 225 -0.40 -18.48 -2.64
N ASN A 226 0.40 -19.52 -2.47
CA ASN A 226 -0.06 -20.85 -2.11
C ASN A 226 0.92 -21.39 -1.04
N CYS A 227 0.53 -21.23 0.22
CA CYS A 227 1.40 -21.48 1.35
C CYS A 227 1.32 -22.95 1.77
N HIS A 228 2.48 -23.59 1.81
CA HIS A 228 2.61 -24.99 2.15
C HIS A 228 3.35 -25.17 3.49
N ILE A 229 2.95 -26.17 4.27
CA ILE A 229 3.71 -26.67 5.40
C ILE A 229 4.10 -28.11 5.08
N PHE A 230 5.38 -28.43 5.24
CA PHE A 230 5.91 -29.79 5.17
C PHE A 230 6.35 -30.26 6.54
N VAL A 231 5.79 -31.37 7.01
CA VAL A 231 6.19 -32.04 8.24
C VAL A 231 7.06 -33.22 7.87
N ASP A 232 8.34 -33.12 8.13
CA ASP A 232 9.32 -34.18 7.87
C ASP A 232 9.26 -35.28 8.93
N ALA A 233 9.81 -36.49 8.62
CA ALA A 233 9.93 -37.62 9.55
C ALA A 233 10.69 -37.26 10.83
N THR A 234 11.62 -36.30 10.77
CA THR A 234 12.45 -35.85 11.89
C THR A 234 11.79 -34.70 12.69
N ALA A 235 10.59 -34.25 12.33
CA ALA A 235 9.95 -33.10 12.96
C ALA A 235 9.46 -33.46 14.37
N ASP A 236 9.49 -32.46 15.27
CA ASP A 236 8.73 -32.49 16.52
C ASP A 236 7.24 -32.34 16.19
N LEU A 237 6.48 -33.40 16.39
CA LEU A 237 5.04 -33.42 16.06
C LEU A 237 4.21 -32.43 16.89
N SER A 238 4.58 -32.18 18.15
CA SER A 238 3.84 -31.22 18.99
C SER A 238 4.04 -29.80 18.46
N MET A 239 5.26 -29.41 18.14
CA MET A 239 5.56 -28.13 17.50
C MET A 239 4.89 -28.01 16.12
N ALA A 240 4.89 -29.08 15.33
CA ALA A 240 4.26 -29.08 14.01
C ALA A 240 2.74 -28.81 14.09
N VAL A 241 2.06 -29.41 15.06
CA VAL A 241 0.61 -29.19 15.29
C VAL A 241 0.33 -27.73 15.64
N ASP A 242 1.11 -27.14 16.57
CA ASP A 242 0.94 -25.74 16.97
C ASP A 242 1.15 -24.78 15.80
N ILE A 243 2.18 -25.02 14.97
CA ILE A 243 2.45 -24.24 13.75
C ILE A 243 1.30 -24.35 12.75
N ILE A 244 0.80 -25.57 12.49
CA ILE A 244 -0.27 -25.81 11.53
C ILE A 244 -1.57 -25.12 11.98
N ILE A 245 -1.94 -25.28 13.26
CA ILE A 245 -3.12 -24.65 13.83
C ILE A 245 -3.01 -23.13 13.70
N ASN A 246 -1.91 -22.54 14.11
CA ASN A 246 -1.68 -21.11 14.00
C ASN A 246 -1.76 -20.64 12.53
N ALA A 247 -1.00 -21.27 11.64
CA ALA A 247 -0.93 -20.90 10.22
C ALA A 247 -2.28 -21.00 9.48
N LYS A 248 -3.18 -21.89 9.94
CA LYS A 248 -4.51 -22.09 9.33
C LYS A 248 -5.60 -21.25 9.98
N THR A 249 -5.55 -21.03 11.30
CA THR A 249 -6.70 -20.53 12.05
C THR A 249 -6.55 -19.10 12.56
N GLN A 250 -5.33 -18.57 12.69
CA GLN A 250 -5.09 -17.22 13.19
C GLN A 250 -5.84 -16.17 12.35
N ARG A 251 -5.74 -16.26 11.01
CA ARG A 251 -6.47 -15.39 10.08
C ARG A 251 -6.59 -16.06 8.72
N VAL A 252 -7.71 -16.70 8.45
CA VAL A 252 -7.93 -17.51 7.23
C VAL A 252 -7.98 -16.67 5.92
N GLY A 253 -8.28 -15.40 6.02
CA GLY A 253 -8.48 -14.52 4.87
C GLY A 253 -7.22 -13.81 4.35
N VAL A 254 -6.01 -14.21 4.77
CA VAL A 254 -4.74 -13.59 4.34
C VAL A 254 -4.00 -14.48 3.36
N CYS A 255 -3.12 -13.85 2.54
CA CYS A 255 -2.38 -14.55 1.48
C CYS A 255 -1.29 -15.50 2.00
N ASN A 256 -0.95 -15.44 3.29
CA ASN A 256 0.04 -16.30 3.95
C ASN A 256 -0.58 -17.33 4.91
N ALA A 257 -1.92 -17.52 4.88
CA ALA A 257 -2.55 -18.63 5.58
C ALA A 257 -2.17 -19.95 4.90
N CYS A 258 -2.00 -21.01 5.69
CA CYS A 258 -1.68 -22.33 5.16
C CYS A 258 -2.82 -22.86 4.29
N GLU A 259 -2.50 -23.27 3.06
CA GLU A 259 -3.45 -23.86 2.12
C GLU A 259 -3.20 -25.36 1.89
N SER A 260 -1.95 -25.78 2.00
CA SER A 260 -1.53 -27.14 1.71
C SER A 260 -0.64 -27.67 2.84
N LEU A 261 -0.91 -28.89 3.28
CA LEU A 261 -0.16 -29.61 4.28
C LEU A 261 0.41 -30.90 3.66
N LEU A 262 1.71 -31.05 3.71
CA LEU A 262 2.43 -32.24 3.30
C LEU A 262 3.02 -32.90 4.55
N ILE A 263 2.82 -34.19 4.72
CA ILE A 263 3.33 -34.94 5.87
C ILE A 263 4.15 -36.12 5.36
N HIS A 264 5.33 -36.33 5.94
CA HIS A 264 6.13 -37.51 5.66
C HIS A 264 5.31 -38.78 5.96
N ARG A 265 5.53 -39.83 5.18
CA ARG A 265 4.69 -41.02 5.23
C ARG A 265 4.89 -41.86 6.51
N GLU A 266 6.09 -41.77 7.09
CA GLU A 266 6.47 -42.54 8.30
C GLU A 266 6.10 -41.68 9.56
#